data_8f8eb295fc6ae56f4114bcde561325a1
#
_entry.id   8f8eb295fc6ae56f4114bcde561325a1
#
_cell.length_a   1.000
_cell.length_b   1.000
_cell.length_c   1.000
_cell.angle_alpha   90.00
_cell.angle_beta   90.00
_cell.angle_gamma   90.00
#
_symmetry.space_group_name_H-M   'P 1'
#
loop_
_entity.id
_entity.type
_entity.pdbx_description
1 polymer ?
#
loop_
_entity_poly.entity_id
_entity_poly.type
_entity_poly.pdbx_seq_one_letter_code
_entity_poly.pdbx_strand_id
1 'polypeptide(L)'
;MINIRKLISLLFASVLFLSFSTQSFAIDKLHFLIGGGAGGGWDGTARGTGEALTKSGMLKSASFENMSGGGGGKALSFLINTKPAGTVLVQSTPLVLRSITRHKGYVKGSGVLSYKDVVPIAGVIGDYGAIAVAKNSPYKNFKDVVAAYKANPKSVKMAGGSVRGSMDHLIGALAFQEAGADPNKVVYIPYDAGGKALAGLLSGETQILSTGLGEVMGARDQVRIIGITAPKRVSDAPDVPTLKEQGFDVQFVNWRGFFGQKILSSLPVSYTHLTLPTSQL
;
A
#
# COMPACT_ATOMS: atom_id res chain seq x y z
N MET A 1 41.53 -16.34 51.38
CA MET A 1 42.19 -15.18 50.75
C MET A 1 41.86 -15.19 49.26
N ILE A 2 41.01 -14.30 48.80
CA ILE A 2 40.64 -14.19 47.39
C ILE A 2 41.81 -13.58 46.63
N ASN A 3 42.28 -14.24 45.60
CA ASN A 3 43.45 -13.83 44.83
C ASN A 3 43.12 -12.59 43.99
N ILE A 4 43.61 -11.43 44.45
CA ILE A 4 43.35 -10.08 43.85
C ILE A 4 43.66 -10.04 42.36
N ARG A 5 44.63 -10.82 41.87
CA ARG A 5 44.92 -10.92 40.42
C ARG A 5 43.80 -11.55 39.60
N LYS A 6 43.07 -12.52 40.16
CA LYS A 6 41.90 -13.10 39.49
C LYS A 6 40.71 -12.12 39.47
N LEU A 7 40.54 -11.34 40.52
CA LEU A 7 39.49 -10.32 40.58
C LEU A 7 39.70 -9.20 39.54
N ILE A 8 40.96 -8.77 39.38
CA ILE A 8 41.36 -7.73 38.39
C ILE A 8 41.17 -8.26 36.96
N SER A 9 41.54 -9.53 36.71
CA SER A 9 41.33 -10.15 35.38
C SER A 9 39.84 -10.32 35.02
N LEU A 10 38.99 -10.61 36.00
CA LEU A 10 37.53 -10.69 35.79
C LEU A 10 36.92 -9.31 35.54
N LEU A 11 37.39 -8.27 36.24
CA LEU A 11 36.96 -6.87 36.00
C LEU A 11 37.40 -6.38 34.61
N PHE A 12 38.61 -6.70 34.15
CA PHE A 12 39.09 -6.34 32.81
C PHE A 12 38.34 -7.07 31.71
N ALA A 13 38.00 -8.34 31.92
CA ALA A 13 37.19 -9.09 30.97
C ALA A 13 35.73 -8.55 30.86
N SER A 14 35.15 -8.15 31.99
CA SER A 14 33.79 -7.56 31.97
C SER A 14 33.75 -6.15 31.34
N VAL A 15 34.80 -5.35 31.47
CA VAL A 15 34.89 -4.04 30.81
C VAL A 15 35.11 -4.17 29.30
N LEU A 16 35.85 -5.19 28.84
CA LEU A 16 36.00 -5.45 27.40
C LEU A 16 34.70 -5.95 26.73
N PHE A 17 33.84 -6.65 27.47
CA PHE A 17 32.53 -7.09 26.93
C PHE A 17 31.47 -5.98 26.84
N LEU A 18 31.61 -4.89 27.60
CA LEU A 18 30.72 -3.73 27.56
C LEU A 18 31.01 -2.75 26.42
N SER A 19 32.14 -2.94 25.70
CA SER A 19 32.55 -2.03 24.61
C SER A 19 32.11 -2.46 23.22
N PHE A 20 31.40 -3.59 23.06
CA PHE A 20 30.67 -3.87 21.83
C PHE A 20 29.34 -3.12 21.84
N SER A 21 29.41 -1.78 21.86
CA SER A 21 28.33 -0.98 21.38
C SER A 21 28.09 -1.42 19.93
N THR A 22 27.01 -2.11 19.68
CA THR A 22 26.50 -2.28 18.32
C THR A 22 26.36 -0.87 17.73
N GLN A 23 27.32 -0.47 16.89
CA GLN A 23 27.14 0.72 16.06
C GLN A 23 25.92 0.43 15.18
N SER A 24 24.79 0.89 15.63
CA SER A 24 23.63 1.03 14.78
C SER A 24 24.07 2.01 13.69
N PHE A 25 24.32 1.49 12.48
CA PHE A 25 24.51 2.35 11.31
C PHE A 25 23.16 3.00 11.04
N ALA A 26 22.90 4.11 11.71
CA ALA A 26 21.77 4.96 11.37
C ALA A 26 21.98 5.45 9.94
N ILE A 27 21.09 5.10 9.04
CA ILE A 27 21.11 5.62 7.67
C ILE A 27 20.76 7.11 7.79
N ASP A 28 21.73 7.99 7.50
CA ASP A 28 21.52 9.43 7.65
C ASP A 28 20.45 9.98 6.72
N LYS A 29 20.38 9.41 5.51
CA LYS A 29 19.47 9.87 4.46
C LYS A 29 18.82 8.69 3.75
N LEU A 30 17.51 8.78 3.55
CA LEU A 30 16.74 7.77 2.80
C LEU A 30 15.94 8.45 1.69
N HIS A 31 16.03 7.91 0.48
CA HIS A 31 15.25 8.35 -0.66
C HIS A 31 14.09 7.38 -0.89
N PHE A 32 12.86 7.90 -0.91
CA PHE A 32 11.65 7.13 -1.15
C PHE A 32 11.24 7.29 -2.62
N LEU A 33 11.40 6.23 -3.40
CA LEU A 33 10.93 6.15 -4.78
C LEU A 33 9.47 5.65 -4.78
N ILE A 34 8.58 6.43 -5.39
CA ILE A 34 7.13 6.22 -5.34
C ILE A 34 6.62 5.96 -6.75
N GLY A 35 6.12 4.75 -7.02
CA GLY A 35 5.67 4.32 -8.35
C GLY A 35 4.31 4.86 -8.77
N GLY A 36 3.75 5.83 -8.07
CA GLY A 36 2.42 6.42 -8.30
C GLY A 36 2.42 7.93 -8.20
N GLY A 37 1.28 8.54 -8.52
CA GLY A 37 1.07 9.97 -8.42
C GLY A 37 1.01 10.47 -6.97
N ALA A 38 1.27 11.76 -6.78
CA ALA A 38 1.15 12.44 -5.49
C ALA A 38 -0.29 12.35 -4.95
N GLY A 39 -0.43 12.22 -3.62
CA GLY A 39 -1.73 12.08 -2.95
C GLY A 39 -2.34 10.68 -3.03
N GLY A 40 -1.69 9.71 -3.70
CA GLY A 40 -2.12 8.31 -3.69
C GLY A 40 -1.60 7.55 -2.48
N GLY A 41 -2.11 6.32 -2.28
CA GLY A 41 -1.76 5.51 -1.11
C GLY A 41 -0.27 5.19 -0.97
N TRP A 42 0.46 5.01 -2.08
CA TRP A 42 1.92 4.84 -2.04
C TRP A 42 2.64 6.11 -1.61
N ASP A 43 2.18 7.28 -2.08
CA ASP A 43 2.74 8.58 -1.72
C ASP A 43 2.53 8.86 -0.23
N GLY A 44 1.30 8.69 0.27
CA GLY A 44 0.98 8.83 1.68
C GLY A 44 1.79 7.88 2.57
N THR A 45 1.94 6.60 2.16
CA THR A 45 2.74 5.63 2.90
C THR A 45 4.22 6.04 2.99
N ALA A 46 4.82 6.45 1.87
CA ALA A 46 6.23 6.87 1.84
C ALA A 46 6.46 8.12 2.69
N ARG A 47 5.63 9.16 2.53
CA ARG A 47 5.76 10.43 3.28
C ARG A 47 5.52 10.25 4.77
N GLY A 48 4.45 9.53 5.15
CA GLY A 48 4.16 9.25 6.57
C GLY A 48 5.27 8.45 7.24
N THR A 49 5.83 7.44 6.55
CA THR A 49 6.96 6.67 7.08
C THR A 49 8.23 7.53 7.19
N GLY A 50 8.56 8.30 6.16
CA GLY A 50 9.73 9.20 6.19
C GLY A 50 9.62 10.25 7.27
N GLU A 51 8.44 10.83 7.48
CA GLU A 51 8.15 11.78 8.56
C GLU A 51 8.31 11.13 9.94
N ALA A 52 7.75 9.93 10.14
CA ALA A 52 7.86 9.21 11.41
C ALA A 52 9.31 8.88 11.75
N LEU A 53 10.09 8.38 10.77
CA LEU A 53 11.51 8.08 10.96
C LEU A 53 12.35 9.33 11.27
N THR A 54 12.02 10.46 10.65
CA THR A 54 12.72 11.72 10.88
C THR A 54 12.38 12.31 12.26
N LYS A 55 11.10 12.31 12.63
CA LYS A 55 10.63 12.78 13.94
C LYS A 55 11.16 11.94 15.10
N SER A 56 11.32 10.62 14.89
CA SER A 56 11.90 9.73 15.91
C SER A 56 13.43 9.80 16.03
N GLY A 57 14.10 10.56 15.16
CA GLY A 57 15.57 10.65 15.13
C GLY A 57 16.27 9.42 14.52
N MET A 58 15.53 8.45 13.98
CA MET A 58 16.09 7.28 13.31
C MET A 58 16.70 7.63 11.94
N LEU A 59 16.29 8.75 11.36
CA LEU A 59 16.73 9.24 10.08
C LEU A 59 16.95 10.76 10.18
N LYS A 60 18.08 11.28 9.66
CA LYS A 60 18.32 12.72 9.63
C LYS A 60 17.48 13.44 8.59
N SER A 61 17.27 12.81 7.41
CA SER A 61 16.46 13.39 6.35
C SER A 61 15.84 12.32 5.46
N ALA A 62 14.63 12.59 4.97
CA ALA A 62 13.92 11.84 3.96
C ALA A 62 13.74 12.68 2.69
N SER A 63 13.86 12.08 1.51
CA SER A 63 13.50 12.68 0.23
C SER A 63 12.54 11.79 -0.53
N PHE A 64 11.70 12.38 -1.39
CA PHE A 64 10.59 11.69 -2.03
C PHE A 64 10.54 12.01 -3.51
N GLU A 65 10.39 10.98 -4.36
CA GLU A 65 10.22 11.13 -5.80
C GLU A 65 9.04 10.32 -6.30
N ASN A 66 8.07 10.98 -6.93
CA ASN A 66 6.95 10.32 -7.61
C ASN A 66 7.35 10.02 -9.05
N MET A 67 7.57 8.75 -9.38
CA MET A 67 7.90 8.25 -10.70
C MET A 67 6.74 7.41 -11.24
N SER A 68 5.62 8.07 -11.54
CA SER A 68 4.41 7.41 -12.04
C SER A 68 4.61 6.82 -13.43
N GLY A 69 3.90 5.72 -13.72
CA GLY A 69 3.87 5.08 -15.04
C GLY A 69 3.92 3.56 -14.99
N GLY A 70 3.22 2.92 -15.94
CA GLY A 70 3.15 1.47 -16.06
C GLY A 70 2.62 0.76 -14.82
N GLY A 71 1.79 1.44 -14.02
CA GLY A 71 1.30 0.90 -12.75
C GLY A 71 2.42 0.63 -11.73
N GLY A 72 3.43 1.49 -11.67
CA GLY A 72 4.62 1.35 -10.81
C GLY A 72 5.78 0.60 -11.48
N GLY A 73 5.59 0.07 -12.69
CA GLY A 73 6.64 -0.64 -13.43
C GLY A 73 7.80 0.27 -13.81
N LYS A 74 7.56 1.57 -14.07
CA LYS A 74 8.60 2.55 -14.36
C LYS A 74 9.56 2.71 -13.17
N ALA A 75 9.05 2.93 -11.97
CA ALA A 75 9.84 3.08 -10.76
C ALA A 75 10.56 1.76 -10.41
N LEU A 76 9.87 0.61 -10.54
CA LEU A 76 10.49 -0.70 -10.34
C LEU A 76 11.68 -0.92 -11.31
N SER A 77 11.48 -0.64 -12.60
CA SER A 77 12.54 -0.74 -13.61
C SER A 77 13.72 0.20 -13.30
N PHE A 78 13.44 1.42 -12.87
CA PHE A 78 14.46 2.37 -12.45
C PHE A 78 15.29 1.82 -11.28
N LEU A 79 14.66 1.37 -10.21
CA LEU A 79 15.36 0.81 -9.05
C LEU A 79 16.27 -0.36 -9.45
N ILE A 80 15.76 -1.30 -10.25
CA ILE A 80 16.49 -2.51 -10.67
C ILE A 80 17.70 -2.18 -11.56
N ASN A 81 17.55 -1.25 -12.50
CA ASN A 81 18.57 -0.96 -13.50
C ASN A 81 19.63 0.05 -13.02
N THR A 82 19.23 1.08 -12.27
CA THR A 82 20.15 2.16 -11.83
C THR A 82 20.76 1.90 -10.47
N LYS A 83 20.13 1.04 -9.67
CA LYS A 83 20.59 0.65 -8.33
C LYS A 83 21.04 1.85 -7.47
N PRO A 84 20.19 2.87 -7.30
CA PRO A 84 20.57 4.09 -6.58
C PRO A 84 20.77 3.80 -5.09
N ALA A 85 21.93 4.18 -4.54
CA ALA A 85 22.25 3.97 -3.14
C ALA A 85 21.26 4.74 -2.22
N GLY A 86 20.94 4.17 -1.05
CA GLY A 86 20.04 4.81 -0.08
C GLY A 86 18.61 5.00 -0.56
N THR A 87 18.18 4.24 -1.58
CA THR A 87 16.83 4.33 -2.14
C THR A 87 16.00 3.12 -1.78
N VAL A 88 14.77 3.36 -1.34
CA VAL A 88 13.73 2.34 -1.14
C VAL A 88 12.54 2.61 -2.04
N LEU A 89 11.97 1.56 -2.59
CA LEU A 89 10.78 1.62 -3.42
C LEU A 89 9.56 1.27 -2.56
N VAL A 90 8.55 2.14 -2.52
CA VAL A 90 7.26 1.79 -1.94
C VAL A 90 6.46 0.95 -2.94
N GLN A 91 5.94 -0.19 -2.47
CA GLN A 91 5.12 -1.10 -3.27
C GLN A 91 4.03 -1.75 -2.41
N SER A 92 3.15 -2.48 -3.07
CA SER A 92 2.00 -3.12 -2.43
C SER A 92 1.58 -4.41 -3.17
N THR A 93 0.46 -5.00 -2.79
CA THR A 93 -0.18 -6.15 -3.45
C THR A 93 -0.10 -6.11 -5.00
N PRO A 94 -0.32 -4.97 -5.68
CA PRO A 94 -0.15 -4.85 -7.13
C PRO A 94 1.22 -5.27 -7.69
N LEU A 95 2.30 -5.18 -6.92
CA LEU A 95 3.61 -5.66 -7.38
C LEU A 95 3.56 -7.15 -7.73
N VAL A 96 2.97 -7.95 -6.86
CA VAL A 96 2.82 -9.40 -7.07
C VAL A 96 1.82 -9.68 -8.20
N LEU A 97 0.64 -9.08 -8.14
CA LEU A 97 -0.42 -9.29 -9.13
C LEU A 97 0.06 -8.96 -10.55
N ARG A 98 0.73 -7.81 -10.75
CA ARG A 98 1.21 -7.38 -12.06
C ARG A 98 2.37 -8.23 -12.58
N SER A 99 3.19 -8.74 -11.69
CA SER A 99 4.25 -9.68 -12.05
C SER A 99 3.66 -10.99 -12.58
N ILE A 100 2.65 -11.54 -11.90
CA ILE A 100 2.01 -12.82 -12.27
C ILE A 100 1.19 -12.65 -13.56
N THR A 101 0.40 -11.59 -13.67
CA THR A 101 -0.45 -11.31 -14.83
C THR A 101 0.31 -10.76 -16.03
N ARG A 102 1.63 -10.59 -15.96
CA ARG A 102 2.48 -10.02 -17.01
C ARG A 102 1.94 -8.66 -17.52
N HIS A 103 1.49 -7.82 -16.59
CA HIS A 103 0.95 -6.51 -16.95
C HIS A 103 1.94 -5.73 -17.83
N LYS A 104 1.44 -5.09 -18.91
CA LYS A 104 2.27 -4.42 -19.92
C LYS A 104 3.33 -3.44 -19.36
N GLY A 105 3.04 -2.79 -18.23
CA GLY A 105 3.98 -1.90 -17.54
C GLY A 105 5.12 -2.62 -16.82
N TYR A 106 5.04 -3.95 -16.71
CA TYR A 106 6.06 -4.82 -16.11
C TYR A 106 6.79 -5.69 -17.13
N VAL A 107 6.35 -5.67 -18.40
CA VAL A 107 7.03 -6.40 -19.48
C VAL A 107 8.15 -5.52 -20.06
N LYS A 108 9.36 -6.08 -20.14
CA LYS A 108 10.53 -5.42 -20.74
C LYS A 108 11.26 -6.41 -21.64
N GLY A 109 11.16 -6.21 -22.95
CA GLY A 109 11.65 -7.20 -23.93
C GLY A 109 10.93 -8.54 -23.75
N SER A 110 11.67 -9.62 -23.66
CA SER A 110 11.15 -10.97 -23.36
C SER A 110 10.92 -11.23 -21.85
N GLY A 111 11.43 -10.34 -20.98
CA GLY A 111 11.38 -10.46 -19.53
C GLY A 111 10.16 -9.79 -18.90
N VAL A 112 9.90 -10.15 -17.65
CA VAL A 112 8.89 -9.52 -16.80
C VAL A 112 9.56 -9.05 -15.53
N LEU A 113 9.44 -7.76 -15.22
CA LEU A 113 9.82 -7.21 -13.93
C LEU A 113 8.94 -7.86 -12.85
N SER A 114 9.55 -8.28 -11.75
CA SER A 114 8.89 -9.11 -10.77
C SER A 114 9.23 -8.68 -9.34
N TYR A 115 8.36 -9.03 -8.40
CA TYR A 115 8.67 -8.95 -6.97
C TYR A 115 9.94 -9.76 -6.60
N LYS A 116 10.33 -10.73 -7.44
CA LYS A 116 11.57 -11.51 -7.27
C LYS A 116 12.84 -10.74 -7.62
N ASP A 117 12.72 -9.57 -8.25
CA ASP A 117 13.87 -8.74 -8.65
C ASP A 117 14.25 -7.69 -7.59
N VAL A 118 13.51 -7.62 -6.52
CA VAL A 118 13.72 -6.72 -5.37
C VAL A 118 13.70 -7.50 -4.06
N VAL A 119 14.23 -6.89 -2.99
CA VAL A 119 14.26 -7.47 -1.66
C VAL A 119 13.22 -6.75 -0.78
N PRO A 120 12.28 -7.46 -0.14
CA PRO A 120 11.37 -6.85 0.83
C PRO A 120 12.17 -6.38 2.06
N ILE A 121 11.90 -5.15 2.50
CA ILE A 121 12.53 -4.56 3.69
C ILE A 121 11.55 -4.57 4.85
N ALA A 122 10.35 -4.01 4.66
CA ALA A 122 9.32 -3.95 5.70
C ALA A 122 7.93 -3.84 5.08
N GLY A 123 6.95 -4.53 5.68
CA GLY A 123 5.52 -4.24 5.51
C GLY A 123 5.09 -3.25 6.60
N VAL A 124 4.38 -2.20 6.24
CA VAL A 124 4.07 -1.11 7.19
C VAL A 124 2.58 -0.79 7.32
N ILE A 125 1.77 -1.16 6.34
CA ILE A 125 0.33 -0.88 6.32
C ILE A 125 -0.43 -2.06 5.72
N GLY A 126 -1.58 -2.39 6.34
CA GLY A 126 -2.67 -3.12 5.71
C GLY A 126 -3.84 -2.15 5.50
N ASP A 127 -4.26 -1.95 4.25
CA ASP A 127 -5.35 -1.05 3.89
C ASP A 127 -6.48 -1.83 3.23
N TYR A 128 -7.68 -1.74 3.79
CA TYR A 128 -8.86 -2.39 3.21
C TYR A 128 -9.38 -1.60 2.02
N GLY A 129 -9.95 -2.31 1.06
CA GLY A 129 -10.66 -1.68 -0.05
C GLY A 129 -11.95 -1.01 0.42
N ALA A 130 -12.30 0.10 -0.21
CA ALA A 130 -13.53 0.83 0.02
C ALA A 130 -14.27 1.10 -1.30
N ILE A 131 -15.59 1.03 -1.24
CA ILE A 131 -16.47 1.51 -2.29
C ILE A 131 -17.20 2.73 -1.75
N ALA A 132 -17.06 3.85 -2.45
CA ALA A 132 -17.67 5.12 -2.08
C ALA A 132 -18.50 5.70 -3.23
N VAL A 133 -19.44 6.57 -2.87
CA VAL A 133 -20.27 7.35 -3.78
C VAL A 133 -20.22 8.82 -3.36
N ALA A 134 -20.56 9.75 -4.25
CA ALA A 134 -20.71 11.15 -3.89
C ALA A 134 -21.77 11.30 -2.77
N LYS A 135 -21.62 12.29 -1.89
CA LYS A 135 -22.50 12.48 -0.73
C LYS A 135 -23.97 12.60 -1.10
N ASN A 136 -24.25 13.25 -2.23
CA ASN A 136 -25.60 13.46 -2.78
C ASN A 136 -26.07 12.32 -3.69
N SER A 137 -25.30 11.24 -3.85
CA SER A 137 -25.68 10.09 -4.68
C SER A 137 -27.01 9.46 -4.22
N PRO A 138 -27.83 8.95 -5.15
CA PRO A 138 -29.03 8.18 -4.83
C PRO A 138 -28.69 6.86 -4.13
N TYR A 139 -27.49 6.31 -4.36
CA TYR A 139 -27.06 5.04 -3.75
C TYR A 139 -26.71 5.23 -2.27
N LYS A 140 -27.40 4.48 -1.39
CA LYS A 140 -27.21 4.56 0.06
C LYS A 140 -26.33 3.45 0.61
N ASN A 141 -26.27 2.32 -0.10
CA ASN A 141 -25.53 1.11 0.26
C ASN A 141 -25.07 0.41 -1.03
N PHE A 142 -24.28 -0.67 -0.89
CA PHE A 142 -23.78 -1.38 -2.06
C PHE A 142 -24.88 -2.15 -2.80
N LYS A 143 -25.97 -2.56 -2.13
CA LYS A 143 -27.12 -3.24 -2.79
C LYS A 143 -27.79 -2.34 -3.83
N ASP A 144 -27.90 -1.04 -3.55
CA ASP A 144 -28.47 -0.07 -4.51
C ASP A 144 -27.62 -0.01 -5.78
N VAL A 145 -26.28 0.02 -5.61
CA VAL A 145 -25.33 0.00 -6.73
C VAL A 145 -25.44 -1.29 -7.53
N VAL A 146 -25.54 -2.44 -6.85
CA VAL A 146 -25.73 -3.75 -7.52
C VAL A 146 -27.02 -3.80 -8.33
N ALA A 147 -28.11 -3.28 -7.80
CA ALA A 147 -29.40 -3.22 -8.50
C ALA A 147 -29.30 -2.40 -9.80
N ALA A 148 -28.70 -1.20 -9.70
CA ALA A 148 -28.48 -0.35 -10.87
C ALA A 148 -27.53 -1.02 -11.90
N TYR A 149 -26.46 -1.65 -11.43
CA TYR A 149 -25.51 -2.34 -12.29
C TYR A 149 -26.15 -3.54 -13.02
N LYS A 150 -26.95 -4.36 -12.34
CA LYS A 150 -27.68 -5.48 -12.96
C LYS A 150 -28.67 -5.02 -14.01
N ALA A 151 -29.35 -3.89 -13.76
CA ALA A 151 -30.28 -3.30 -14.73
C ALA A 151 -29.56 -2.77 -15.98
N ASN A 152 -28.44 -2.05 -15.79
CA ASN A 152 -27.61 -1.55 -16.87
C ASN A 152 -26.16 -1.34 -16.40
N PRO A 153 -25.23 -2.26 -16.68
CA PRO A 153 -23.83 -2.14 -16.27
C PRO A 153 -23.13 -0.85 -16.71
N LYS A 154 -23.54 -0.27 -17.86
CA LYS A 154 -22.95 0.96 -18.38
C LYS A 154 -23.37 2.22 -17.59
N SER A 155 -24.46 2.16 -16.82
CA SER A 155 -24.90 3.28 -15.97
C SER A 155 -24.09 3.42 -14.70
N VAL A 156 -23.27 2.43 -14.32
CA VAL A 156 -22.46 2.44 -13.12
C VAL A 156 -20.97 2.41 -13.53
N LYS A 157 -20.43 3.60 -13.82
CA LYS A 157 -19.00 3.75 -14.09
C LYS A 157 -18.23 3.83 -12.77
N MET A 158 -17.14 3.13 -12.70
CA MET A 158 -16.30 3.02 -11.50
C MET A 158 -14.95 3.73 -11.70
N ALA A 159 -14.66 4.71 -10.86
CA ALA A 159 -13.34 5.31 -10.77
C ALA A 159 -12.40 4.46 -9.91
N GLY A 160 -11.11 4.52 -10.19
CA GLY A 160 -10.06 4.05 -9.28
C GLY A 160 -8.72 4.69 -9.61
N GLY A 161 -7.87 4.84 -8.59
CA GLY A 161 -6.56 5.47 -8.67
C GLY A 161 -5.44 4.56 -9.18
N SER A 162 -5.77 3.41 -9.75
CA SER A 162 -4.82 2.43 -10.25
C SER A 162 -5.19 1.92 -11.64
N VAL A 163 -4.22 1.34 -12.35
CA VAL A 163 -4.44 0.81 -13.72
C VAL A 163 -5.48 -0.33 -13.72
N ARG A 164 -6.15 -0.52 -14.84
CA ARG A 164 -7.07 -1.63 -15.04
C ARG A 164 -6.40 -2.97 -14.70
N GLY A 165 -7.14 -3.86 -14.01
CA GLY A 165 -6.62 -5.15 -13.53
C GLY A 165 -5.75 -5.05 -12.28
N SER A 166 -5.66 -3.87 -11.67
CA SER A 166 -5.04 -3.67 -10.37
C SER A 166 -6.06 -3.57 -9.25
N MET A 167 -5.60 -3.26 -8.03
CA MET A 167 -6.35 -3.31 -6.78
C MET A 167 -7.75 -2.71 -6.88
N ASP A 168 -7.87 -1.44 -7.26
CA ASP A 168 -9.16 -0.74 -7.24
C ASP A 168 -10.16 -1.38 -8.22
N HIS A 169 -9.69 -1.79 -9.40
CA HIS A 169 -10.52 -2.51 -10.36
C HIS A 169 -10.96 -3.88 -9.81
N LEU A 170 -10.03 -4.63 -9.19
CA LEU A 170 -10.31 -5.96 -8.67
C LEU A 170 -11.28 -5.94 -7.48
N ILE A 171 -11.14 -4.98 -6.57
CA ILE A 171 -12.06 -4.80 -5.43
C ILE A 171 -13.50 -4.65 -5.93
N GLY A 172 -13.73 -3.73 -6.86
CA GLY A 172 -15.06 -3.53 -7.43
C GLY A 172 -15.56 -4.73 -8.22
N ALA A 173 -14.71 -5.32 -9.06
CA ALA A 173 -15.06 -6.50 -9.86
C ALA A 173 -15.44 -7.70 -8.97
N LEU A 174 -14.67 -7.97 -7.93
CA LEU A 174 -14.96 -9.02 -6.94
C LEU A 174 -16.28 -8.74 -6.20
N ALA A 175 -16.54 -7.49 -5.83
CA ALA A 175 -17.77 -7.12 -5.15
C ALA A 175 -19.01 -7.34 -6.06
N PHE A 176 -18.92 -7.02 -7.35
CA PHE A 176 -19.99 -7.32 -8.31
C PHE A 176 -20.13 -8.82 -8.59
N GLN A 177 -19.03 -9.55 -8.66
CA GLN A 177 -19.03 -11.00 -8.83
C GLN A 177 -19.74 -11.69 -7.66
N GLU A 178 -19.39 -11.33 -6.44
CA GLU A 178 -20.01 -11.85 -5.21
C GLU A 178 -21.52 -11.51 -5.14
N ALA A 179 -21.90 -10.38 -5.70
CA ALA A 179 -23.31 -10.00 -5.86
C ALA A 179 -24.04 -10.76 -6.99
N GLY A 180 -23.41 -11.73 -7.64
CA GLY A 180 -23.98 -12.48 -8.77
C GLY A 180 -24.18 -11.62 -10.02
N ALA A 181 -23.30 -10.64 -10.24
CA ALA A 181 -23.25 -9.82 -11.45
C ALA A 181 -21.98 -10.15 -12.27
N ASP A 182 -22.00 -9.86 -13.58
CA ASP A 182 -20.87 -10.14 -14.46
C ASP A 182 -19.73 -9.14 -14.25
N PRO A 183 -18.59 -9.54 -13.63
CA PRO A 183 -17.48 -8.60 -13.34
C PRO A 183 -16.78 -8.10 -14.62
N ASN A 184 -16.93 -8.78 -15.76
CA ASN A 184 -16.28 -8.37 -17.01
C ASN A 184 -16.96 -7.16 -17.66
N LYS A 185 -18.20 -6.84 -17.26
CA LYS A 185 -18.96 -5.67 -17.74
C LYS A 185 -18.66 -4.40 -16.97
N VAL A 186 -17.78 -4.43 -15.97
CA VAL A 186 -17.41 -3.25 -15.17
C VAL A 186 -16.76 -2.18 -16.05
N VAL A 187 -17.41 -1.02 -16.12
CA VAL A 187 -16.86 0.17 -16.80
C VAL A 187 -15.93 0.86 -15.82
N TYR A 188 -14.66 0.46 -15.84
CA TYR A 188 -13.63 1.01 -14.97
C TYR A 188 -12.85 2.13 -15.67
N ILE A 189 -12.76 3.30 -15.02
CA ILE A 189 -11.99 4.46 -15.47
C ILE A 189 -10.77 4.62 -14.55
N PRO A 190 -9.56 4.32 -15.06
CA PRO A 190 -8.33 4.44 -14.30
C PRO A 190 -7.84 5.89 -14.26
N TYR A 191 -7.53 6.38 -13.06
CA TYR A 191 -6.84 7.64 -12.82
C TYR A 191 -5.43 7.39 -12.27
N ASP A 192 -4.57 8.42 -12.33
CA ASP A 192 -3.21 8.36 -11.79
C ASP A 192 -3.20 8.82 -10.33
N ALA A 193 -3.72 8.00 -9.44
CA ALA A 193 -3.86 8.11 -8.00
C ALA A 193 -5.30 8.35 -7.50
N GLY A 194 -5.55 8.01 -6.23
CA GLY A 194 -6.87 8.07 -5.60
C GLY A 194 -7.48 9.49 -5.56
N GLY A 195 -6.67 10.52 -5.37
CA GLY A 195 -7.16 11.91 -5.36
C GLY A 195 -7.76 12.34 -6.71
N LYS A 196 -7.17 11.92 -7.85
CA LYS A 196 -7.75 12.19 -9.17
C LYS A 196 -9.00 11.35 -9.42
N ALA A 197 -9.04 10.11 -8.95
CA ALA A 197 -10.22 9.26 -9.03
C ALA A 197 -11.38 9.83 -8.20
N LEU A 198 -11.10 10.38 -7.02
CA LEU A 198 -12.07 11.10 -6.20
C LEU A 198 -12.63 12.32 -6.94
N ALA A 199 -11.79 13.11 -7.61
CA ALA A 199 -12.25 14.23 -8.42
C ALA A 199 -13.18 13.77 -9.55
N GLY A 200 -12.88 12.64 -10.22
CA GLY A 200 -13.75 12.03 -11.23
C GLY A 200 -15.12 11.59 -10.67
N LEU A 201 -15.17 11.11 -9.43
CA LEU A 201 -16.44 10.83 -8.74
C LEU A 201 -17.23 12.12 -8.45
N LEU A 202 -16.56 13.12 -7.88
CA LEU A 202 -17.21 14.37 -7.45
C LEU A 202 -17.71 15.21 -8.62
N SER A 203 -17.06 15.13 -9.78
CA SER A 203 -17.52 15.76 -11.03
C SER A 203 -18.74 15.06 -11.68
N GLY A 204 -19.11 13.86 -11.20
CA GLY A 204 -20.18 13.06 -11.78
C GLY A 204 -19.78 12.23 -13.02
N GLU A 205 -18.51 12.27 -13.43
CA GLU A 205 -17.99 11.42 -14.52
C GLU A 205 -18.17 9.93 -14.21
N THR A 206 -18.02 9.56 -12.94
CA THR A 206 -18.25 8.21 -12.44
C THR A 206 -19.29 8.19 -11.32
N GLN A 207 -19.94 7.06 -11.12
CA GLN A 207 -21.01 6.89 -10.13
C GLN A 207 -20.50 6.30 -8.82
N ILE A 208 -19.41 5.51 -8.89
CA ILE A 208 -18.76 4.91 -7.73
C ILE A 208 -17.24 5.09 -7.82
N LEU A 209 -16.59 5.11 -6.66
CA LEU A 209 -15.16 5.09 -6.50
C LEU A 209 -14.78 3.81 -5.76
N SER A 210 -13.83 3.07 -6.30
CA SER A 210 -13.19 1.92 -5.65
C SER A 210 -11.73 2.28 -5.37
N THR A 211 -11.31 2.26 -4.11
CA THR A 211 -9.95 2.65 -3.69
C THR A 211 -9.61 2.09 -2.31
N GLY A 212 -8.48 2.46 -1.72
CA GLY A 212 -8.15 2.15 -0.34
C GLY A 212 -8.99 2.98 0.65
N LEU A 213 -9.39 2.37 1.78
CA LEU A 213 -10.16 3.06 2.82
C LEU A 213 -9.44 4.33 3.29
N GLY A 214 -8.13 4.24 3.54
CA GLY A 214 -7.32 5.37 4.00
C GLY A 214 -7.34 6.57 3.04
N GLU A 215 -7.53 6.32 1.73
CA GLU A 215 -7.56 7.40 0.72
C GLU A 215 -8.86 8.21 0.73
N VAL A 216 -9.98 7.63 1.17
CA VAL A 216 -11.29 8.30 1.20
C VAL A 216 -11.68 8.79 2.59
N MET A 217 -10.95 8.41 3.64
CA MET A 217 -11.24 8.86 5.01
C MET A 217 -11.16 10.38 5.16
N GLY A 218 -10.22 11.03 4.48
CA GLY A 218 -10.08 12.50 4.49
C GLY A 218 -11.15 13.26 3.71
N ALA A 219 -12.01 12.56 2.96
CA ALA A 219 -13.05 13.17 2.10
C ALA A 219 -14.48 12.79 2.53
N ARG A 220 -14.68 12.36 3.78
CA ARG A 220 -15.98 11.87 4.29
C ARG A 220 -17.10 12.93 4.31
N ASP A 221 -16.76 14.18 4.26
CA ASP A 221 -17.69 15.30 4.08
C ASP A 221 -18.28 15.33 2.66
N GLN A 222 -17.53 14.90 1.66
CA GLN A 222 -17.87 14.94 0.23
C GLN A 222 -18.40 13.59 -0.28
N VAL A 223 -18.02 12.49 0.36
CA VAL A 223 -18.41 11.13 -0.05
C VAL A 223 -19.16 10.36 1.04
N ARG A 224 -19.89 9.35 0.63
CA ARG A 224 -20.40 8.28 1.50
C ARG A 224 -19.67 7.00 1.15
N ILE A 225 -18.99 6.41 2.14
CA ILE A 225 -18.38 5.06 2.01
C ILE A 225 -19.51 4.05 2.26
N ILE A 226 -19.85 3.28 1.22
CA ILE A 226 -21.00 2.37 1.23
C ILE A 226 -20.61 0.91 1.48
N GLY A 227 -19.33 0.60 1.56
CA GLY A 227 -18.84 -0.72 1.93
C GLY A 227 -17.34 -0.83 1.92
N ILE A 228 -16.79 -1.60 2.84
CA ILE A 228 -15.35 -1.92 2.92
C ILE A 228 -15.13 -3.42 2.84
N THR A 229 -13.93 -3.82 2.38
CA THR A 229 -13.53 -5.24 2.24
C THR A 229 -12.95 -5.84 3.52
N ALA A 230 -13.15 -5.20 4.66
CA ALA A 230 -12.71 -5.73 5.95
C ALA A 230 -13.66 -6.85 6.42
N PRO A 231 -13.16 -7.87 7.16
CA PRO A 231 -13.99 -8.93 7.72
C PRO A 231 -14.98 -8.44 8.79
N LYS A 232 -14.66 -7.32 9.44
CA LYS A 232 -15.47 -6.59 10.43
C LYS A 232 -15.21 -5.10 10.30
N ARG A 233 -16.07 -4.27 10.89
CA ARG A 233 -15.86 -2.82 10.93
C ARG A 233 -14.54 -2.48 11.60
N VAL A 234 -13.87 -1.45 11.06
CA VAL A 234 -12.58 -0.99 11.60
C VAL A 234 -12.78 0.07 12.68
N SER A 235 -11.88 0.12 13.66
CA SER A 235 -11.97 1.06 14.79
C SER A 235 -11.99 2.53 14.36
N ASP A 236 -11.24 2.84 13.29
CA ASP A 236 -11.10 4.22 12.79
C ASP A 236 -12.33 4.69 11.97
N ALA A 237 -13.23 3.76 11.62
CA ALA A 237 -14.46 4.04 10.89
C ALA A 237 -15.59 3.09 11.33
N PRO A 238 -16.03 3.13 12.61
CA PRO A 238 -16.99 2.18 13.17
C PRO A 238 -18.39 2.30 12.58
N ASP A 239 -18.69 3.43 11.96
CA ASP A 239 -19.96 3.72 11.27
C ASP A 239 -20.00 3.21 9.83
N VAL A 240 -18.82 2.84 9.23
CA VAL A 240 -18.75 2.35 7.87
C VAL A 240 -19.06 0.87 7.82
N PRO A 241 -20.08 0.43 7.05
CA PRO A 241 -20.44 -0.97 6.95
C PRO A 241 -19.42 -1.75 6.13
N THR A 242 -19.24 -3.04 6.45
CA THR A 242 -18.50 -3.94 5.58
C THR A 242 -19.38 -4.43 4.41
N LEU A 243 -18.77 -4.90 3.34
CA LEU A 243 -19.49 -5.61 2.28
C LEU A 243 -20.09 -6.91 2.82
N LYS A 244 -19.38 -7.58 3.74
CA LYS A 244 -19.83 -8.81 4.39
C LYS A 244 -21.12 -8.63 5.20
N GLU A 245 -21.25 -7.54 5.98
CA GLU A 245 -22.48 -7.19 6.70
C GLU A 245 -23.67 -6.98 5.76
N GLN A 246 -23.41 -6.60 4.49
CA GLN A 246 -24.44 -6.42 3.48
C GLN A 246 -24.75 -7.72 2.69
N GLY A 247 -24.10 -8.83 3.04
CA GLY A 247 -24.30 -10.13 2.40
C GLY A 247 -23.34 -10.43 1.24
N PHE A 248 -22.26 -9.66 1.08
CA PHE A 248 -21.24 -9.87 0.06
C PHE A 248 -19.91 -10.21 0.73
N ASP A 249 -19.51 -11.48 0.73
CA ASP A 249 -18.29 -11.94 1.44
C ASP A 249 -17.01 -11.63 0.63
N VAL A 250 -16.76 -10.35 0.43
CA VAL A 250 -15.53 -9.86 -0.21
C VAL A 250 -14.58 -9.37 0.85
N GLN A 251 -13.46 -10.05 0.99
CA GLN A 251 -12.38 -9.69 1.91
C GLN A 251 -11.11 -9.44 1.11
N PHE A 252 -10.54 -8.25 1.23
CA PHE A 252 -9.33 -7.87 0.52
C PHE A 252 -8.52 -6.87 1.34
N VAL A 253 -7.22 -7.15 1.49
CA VAL A 253 -6.25 -6.25 2.13
C VAL A 253 -5.19 -5.88 1.12
N ASN A 254 -4.97 -4.58 0.95
CA ASN A 254 -3.82 -4.06 0.24
C ASN A 254 -2.70 -3.78 1.24
N TRP A 255 -1.77 -4.70 1.38
CA TRP A 255 -0.57 -4.42 2.15
C TRP A 255 0.32 -3.42 1.37
N ARG A 256 1.02 -2.55 2.08
CA ARG A 256 2.04 -1.66 1.55
C ARG A 256 3.33 -1.82 2.33
N GLY A 257 4.45 -1.71 1.63
CA GLY A 257 5.77 -1.91 2.21
C GLY A 257 6.88 -1.34 1.34
N PHE A 258 8.08 -1.49 1.83
CA PHE A 258 9.29 -1.00 1.19
C PHE A 258 10.14 -2.14 0.68
N PHE A 259 10.74 -1.90 -0.47
CA PHE A 259 11.63 -2.82 -1.16
C PHE A 259 12.94 -2.15 -1.52
N GLY A 260 14.02 -2.92 -1.40
CA GLY A 260 15.37 -2.52 -1.80
C GLY A 260 15.85 -3.29 -3.02
N GLN A 261 17.05 -2.94 -3.44
CA GLN A 261 17.75 -3.62 -4.52
C GLN A 261 18.22 -5.01 -4.07
N LYS A 262 18.30 -5.96 -5.00
CA LYS A 262 18.77 -7.32 -4.73
C LYS A 262 20.19 -7.41 -4.14
N ILE A 263 21.04 -6.42 -4.40
CA ILE A 263 22.40 -6.34 -3.84
C ILE A 263 22.40 -6.25 -2.32
N LEU A 264 21.29 -5.83 -1.70
CA LEU A 264 21.13 -5.78 -0.25
C LEU A 264 21.03 -7.18 0.38
N SER A 265 20.73 -8.23 -0.40
CA SER A 265 20.64 -9.61 0.08
C SER A 265 21.97 -10.19 0.54
N SER A 266 23.11 -9.59 0.17
CA SER A 266 24.45 -9.99 0.62
C SER A 266 24.91 -9.31 1.91
N LEU A 267 24.16 -8.30 2.40
CA LEU A 267 24.39 -7.69 3.69
C LEU A 267 23.59 -8.46 4.74
N PRO A 268 24.14 -8.71 5.95
CA PRO A 268 23.37 -9.27 7.05
C PRO A 268 22.26 -8.27 7.40
N VAL A 269 21.07 -8.51 6.88
CA VAL A 269 19.87 -7.75 7.27
C VAL A 269 19.48 -8.27 8.64
N SER A 270 19.83 -7.53 9.68
CA SER A 270 19.25 -7.74 10.99
C SER A 270 17.77 -7.38 10.90
N TYR A 271 16.93 -8.40 10.82
CA TYR A 271 15.49 -8.24 11.01
C TYR A 271 15.28 -7.95 12.51
N THR A 272 15.46 -6.69 12.91
CA THR A 272 14.88 -6.24 14.16
C THR A 272 13.38 -6.33 13.96
N HIS A 273 12.75 -7.16 14.76
CA HIS A 273 11.32 -7.42 14.78
C HIS A 273 10.54 -6.11 14.90
N LEU A 274 10.09 -5.56 13.78
CA LEU A 274 8.93 -4.70 13.75
C LEU A 274 7.72 -5.63 13.94
N THR A 275 7.49 -6.04 15.17
CA THR A 275 6.20 -6.60 15.56
C THR A 275 5.20 -5.48 15.47
N LEU A 276 4.46 -5.43 14.36
CA LEU A 276 3.23 -4.65 14.31
C LEU A 276 2.36 -5.11 15.49
N PRO A 277 1.76 -4.19 16.25
CA PRO A 277 0.80 -4.58 17.28
C PRO A 277 -0.28 -5.44 16.62
N THR A 278 -0.41 -6.69 17.02
CA THR A 278 -1.40 -7.66 16.52
C THR A 278 -2.86 -7.26 16.81
N SER A 279 -3.07 -6.09 17.40
CA SER A 279 -4.39 -5.53 17.69
C SER A 279 -5.05 -4.77 16.52
N GLN A 280 -4.40 -4.71 15.34
CA GLN A 280 -4.94 -4.01 14.16
C GLN A 280 -4.97 -4.88 12.89
N LEU A 281 -4.92 -6.20 13.03
CA LEU A 281 -5.22 -7.12 11.94
C LEU A 281 -6.65 -7.63 12.02
#